data_4bd858551a7ee7e465da2ed0ac426665
#
_entry.id   4bd858551a7ee7e465da2ed0ac426665
#
_cell.length_a   1.000
_cell.length_b   1.000
_cell.length_c   1.000
_cell.angle_alpha   90.00
_cell.angle_beta   90.00
_cell.angle_gamma   90.00
#
_symmetry.space_group_name_H-M   'P 1'
#
loop_
_entity.id
_entity.type
_entity.pdbx_description
1 polymer ?
#
loop_
_entity_poly.entity_id
_entity_poly.type
_entity_poly.pdbx_seq_one_letter_code
_entity_poly.pdbx_strand_id
1 'polypeptide(L)'
;PYLTCNLQPIDDCELTLPVSEETCDERYFTKPQRIAQTAIDHTFRTMPPDAEWEVRMTSPSQNMSTFLRSHQPWLQVYTGEKLARRGLAVEPMTCPPDAFNSGISLIHLAPGEQHQMHFLIGSE
;
A
#
# COMPACT_ATOMS: atom_id res chain seq x y z
N PRO A 1 -2.62 -8.10 1.43
CA PRO A 1 -1.51 -8.97 0.98
C PRO A 1 -0.15 -8.43 1.44
N TYR A 2 0.83 -9.31 1.50
CA TYR A 2 2.21 -8.93 1.79
C TYR A 2 3.05 -9.00 0.53
N LEU A 3 3.76 -7.91 0.22
CA LEU A 3 4.82 -7.92 -0.78
C LEU A 3 6.12 -8.41 -0.12
N THR A 4 6.76 -9.38 -0.72
CA THR A 4 7.99 -9.97 -0.20
C THR A 4 9.04 -10.08 -1.29
N CYS A 5 10.29 -10.09 -0.87
CA CYS A 5 11.43 -10.42 -1.71
C CYS A 5 12.25 -11.51 -1.00
N ASN A 6 11.98 -12.77 -1.35
CA ASN A 6 12.64 -13.94 -0.78
C ASN A 6 12.60 -14.05 0.75
N LEU A 7 11.54 -13.50 1.40
CA LEU A 7 11.33 -13.57 2.83
C LEU A 7 12.50 -13.03 3.69
N GLN A 8 13.34 -12.19 3.12
CA GLN A 8 14.36 -11.45 3.86
C GLN A 8 13.74 -10.18 4.44
N PRO A 9 14.33 -9.58 5.48
CA PRO A 9 13.89 -8.29 5.95
C PRO A 9 13.83 -7.26 4.83
N ILE A 10 12.78 -6.43 4.84
CA ILE A 10 12.54 -5.44 3.78
C ILE A 10 13.41 -4.19 3.91
N ASP A 11 14.26 -4.11 4.92
CA ASP A 11 15.05 -2.92 5.25
C ASP A 11 15.94 -2.43 4.10
N ASP A 12 16.47 -3.33 3.29
CA ASP A 12 17.33 -3.00 2.15
C ASP A 12 16.54 -2.78 0.84
N CYS A 13 15.23 -2.98 0.87
CA CYS A 13 14.40 -2.75 -0.30
C CYS A 13 14.12 -1.26 -0.50
N GLU A 14 13.93 -0.88 -1.77
CA GLU A 14 13.38 0.41 -2.13
C GLU A 14 11.86 0.30 -2.25
N LEU A 15 11.16 1.32 -1.80
CA LEU A 15 9.71 1.39 -1.80
C LEU A 15 9.25 2.66 -2.51
N THR A 16 8.18 2.54 -3.30
CA THR A 16 7.43 3.68 -3.83
C THR A 16 5.96 3.51 -3.50
N LEU A 17 5.35 4.56 -2.97
CA LEU A 17 3.94 4.60 -2.61
C LEU A 17 3.17 5.61 -3.46
N PRO A 18 1.91 5.31 -3.83
CA PRO A 18 1.06 6.22 -4.61
C PRO A 18 0.39 7.26 -3.70
N VAL A 19 1.18 8.15 -3.10
CA VAL A 19 0.71 9.13 -2.13
C VAL A 19 1.19 10.53 -2.51
N SER A 20 0.48 11.56 -2.00
CA SER A 20 0.81 12.96 -2.28
C SER A 20 1.95 13.46 -1.39
N GLU A 21 2.86 14.24 -1.96
CA GLU A 21 3.90 14.94 -1.19
C GLU A 21 3.32 15.96 -0.20
N GLU A 22 2.16 16.54 -0.51
CA GLU A 22 1.55 17.58 0.33
C GLU A 22 1.00 17.08 1.66
N THR A 23 0.68 15.80 1.74
CA THR A 23 0.11 15.17 2.95
C THR A 23 1.18 14.45 3.76
N CYS A 24 2.43 14.52 3.35
CA CYS A 24 3.45 13.58 3.77
C CYS A 24 4.67 14.31 4.31
N ASP A 25 5.06 13.92 5.49
CA ASP A 25 6.37 14.07 6.08
C ASP A 25 7.42 13.40 5.16
N GLU A 26 8.67 13.81 5.18
CA GLU A 26 9.80 13.32 4.37
C GLU A 26 9.97 11.79 4.31
N ARG A 27 9.17 11.07 5.09
CA ARG A 27 9.20 9.62 5.25
C ARG A 27 8.33 8.85 4.25
N TYR A 28 7.64 9.52 3.33
CA TYR A 28 6.57 8.87 2.58
C TYR A 28 6.90 8.60 1.10
N PHE A 29 7.96 7.96 0.83
CA PHE A 29 8.19 7.09 -0.34
C PHE A 29 7.47 7.51 -1.64
N THR A 30 7.31 8.80 -1.91
CA THR A 30 6.70 9.28 -3.16
C THR A 30 7.61 9.03 -4.36
N LYS A 31 8.89 8.80 -4.11
CA LYS A 31 9.91 8.36 -5.05
C LYS A 31 10.59 7.10 -4.51
N PRO A 32 11.23 6.29 -5.36
CA PRO A 32 11.96 5.12 -4.87
C PRO A 32 12.94 5.50 -3.76
N GLN A 33 12.76 4.91 -2.60
CA GLN A 33 13.52 5.22 -1.40
C GLN A 33 13.72 3.95 -0.58
N ARG A 34 14.91 3.77 -0.05
CA ARG A 34 15.21 2.64 0.84
C ARG A 34 14.34 2.69 2.09
N ILE A 35 13.74 1.57 2.45
CA ILE A 35 12.88 1.47 3.64
C ILE A 35 13.71 1.66 4.91
N ALA A 36 14.91 1.09 4.95
CA ALA A 36 15.80 1.10 6.12
C ALA A 36 15.02 0.63 7.37
N GLN A 37 15.10 1.33 8.48
CA GLN A 37 14.39 0.98 9.71
C GLN A 37 13.09 1.76 9.90
N THR A 38 12.60 2.41 8.85
CA THR A 38 11.33 3.13 8.91
C THR A 38 10.20 2.15 9.21
N ALA A 39 9.41 2.44 10.25
CA ALA A 39 8.23 1.69 10.59
C ALA A 39 7.00 2.43 10.06
N ILE A 40 6.18 1.74 9.30
CA ILE A 40 4.92 2.27 8.76
C ILE A 40 3.79 1.38 9.24
N ASP A 41 2.76 1.98 9.78
CA ASP A 41 1.46 1.38 10.04
C ASP A 41 0.45 2.50 9.88
N HIS A 42 0.09 2.82 8.63
CA HIS A 42 -0.63 4.04 8.32
C HIS A 42 -1.58 3.86 7.14
N THR A 43 -2.66 4.64 7.17
CA THR A 43 -3.64 4.75 6.09
C THR A 43 -3.36 5.99 5.26
N PHE A 44 -3.31 5.82 3.95
CA PHE A 44 -3.06 6.89 2.99
C PHE A 44 -4.25 7.06 2.04
N ARG A 45 -4.49 8.28 1.60
CA ARG A 45 -5.22 8.52 0.36
C ARG A 45 -4.31 8.23 -0.82
N THR A 46 -4.86 7.53 -1.81
CA THR A 46 -4.09 7.19 -3.01
C THR A 46 -4.06 8.32 -4.04
N MET A 47 -2.97 8.38 -4.77
CA MET A 47 -2.77 9.31 -5.88
C MET A 47 -2.26 8.54 -7.11
N PRO A 48 -2.74 8.85 -8.31
CA PRO A 48 -3.76 9.86 -8.61
C PRO A 48 -5.16 9.40 -8.17
N PRO A 49 -6.06 10.35 -7.81
CA PRO A 49 -7.44 9.98 -7.46
C PRO A 49 -8.15 9.40 -8.69
N ASP A 50 -9.03 8.43 -8.45
CA ASP A 50 -9.89 7.79 -9.46
C ASP A 50 -9.13 7.16 -10.63
N ALA A 51 -7.87 6.78 -10.43
CA ALA A 51 -7.05 6.13 -11.45
C ALA A 51 -6.27 4.95 -10.86
N GLU A 52 -5.71 4.12 -11.72
CA GLU A 52 -4.85 3.03 -11.28
C GLU A 52 -3.57 3.59 -10.64
N TRP A 53 -3.23 3.03 -9.51
CA TRP A 53 -1.99 3.33 -8.79
C TRP A 53 -1.19 2.05 -8.54
N GLU A 54 0.08 2.22 -8.20
CA GLU A 54 0.98 1.11 -7.92
C GLU A 54 1.78 1.35 -6.63
N VAL A 55 1.86 0.31 -5.80
CA VAL A 55 2.90 0.18 -4.78
C VAL A 55 3.97 -0.73 -5.35
N ARG A 56 5.21 -0.32 -5.32
CA ARG A 56 6.35 -1.13 -5.80
C ARG A 56 7.43 -1.23 -4.74
N MET A 57 7.88 -2.46 -4.52
CA MET A 57 9.02 -2.75 -3.64
C MET A 57 10.07 -3.49 -4.44
N THR A 58 11.29 -2.96 -4.47
CA THR A 58 12.41 -3.51 -5.22
C THR A 58 13.52 -3.91 -4.28
N SER A 59 14.04 -5.13 -4.45
CA SER A 59 15.25 -5.60 -3.79
C SER A 59 16.43 -5.40 -4.73
N PRO A 60 17.31 -4.40 -4.50
CA PRO A 60 18.46 -4.18 -5.37
C PRO A 60 19.43 -5.37 -5.38
N SER A 61 19.63 -6.00 -4.22
CA SER A 61 20.57 -7.14 -4.09
C SER A 61 20.11 -8.39 -4.84
N GLN A 62 18.80 -8.53 -5.06
CA GLN A 62 18.21 -9.70 -5.73
C GLN A 62 17.72 -9.38 -7.14
N ASN A 63 17.81 -8.12 -7.54
CA ASN A 63 17.31 -7.63 -8.83
C ASN A 63 15.87 -8.08 -9.09
N MET A 64 15.01 -7.92 -8.07
CA MET A 64 13.63 -8.34 -8.10
C MET A 64 12.73 -7.23 -7.58
N SER A 65 11.64 -6.99 -8.30
CA SER A 65 10.58 -6.08 -7.87
C SER A 65 9.29 -6.85 -7.67
N THR A 66 8.56 -6.49 -6.63
CA THR A 66 7.17 -6.90 -6.41
C THR A 66 6.28 -5.68 -6.41
N PHE A 67 5.07 -5.84 -6.93
CA PHE A 67 4.15 -4.71 -7.01
C PHE A 67 2.71 -5.12 -6.78
N LEU A 68 1.91 -4.15 -6.34
CA LEU A 68 0.46 -4.25 -6.28
C LEU A 68 -0.14 -3.03 -6.96
N ARG A 69 -1.10 -3.25 -7.86
CA ARG A 69 -1.87 -2.20 -8.55
C ARG A 69 -3.34 -2.28 -8.17
N SER A 70 -3.95 -1.14 -8.02
CA SER A 70 -5.38 -1.04 -7.72
C SER A 70 -5.92 0.35 -8.10
N HIS A 71 -7.24 0.51 -8.00
CA HIS A 71 -7.95 1.78 -8.19
C HIS A 71 -8.58 2.28 -6.90
N GLN A 72 -8.39 1.57 -5.78
CA GLN A 72 -9.07 1.90 -4.54
C GLN A 72 -8.62 3.25 -3.98
N PRO A 73 -9.53 4.03 -3.36
CA PRO A 73 -9.20 5.39 -2.91
C PRO A 73 -8.30 5.45 -1.66
N TRP A 74 -8.18 4.33 -0.95
CA TRP A 74 -7.42 4.25 0.30
C TRP A 74 -6.46 3.09 0.29
N LEU A 75 -5.38 3.24 1.03
CA LEU A 75 -4.31 2.27 1.12
C LEU A 75 -3.78 2.22 2.55
N GLN A 76 -3.80 1.03 3.17
CA GLN A 76 -3.06 0.78 4.41
C GLN A 76 -1.73 0.15 4.07
N VAL A 77 -0.67 0.65 4.68
CA VAL A 77 0.68 0.09 4.56
C VAL A 77 1.20 -0.25 5.95
N TYR A 78 1.75 -1.46 6.09
CA TYR A 78 2.33 -1.93 7.35
C TYR A 78 3.64 -2.65 7.07
N THR A 79 4.70 -2.25 7.76
CA THR A 79 6.06 -2.75 7.54
C THR A 79 6.37 -4.10 8.18
N GLY A 80 5.36 -4.78 8.71
CA GLY A 80 5.46 -6.17 9.10
C GLY A 80 6.29 -6.44 10.36
N GLU A 81 6.29 -5.56 11.33
CA GLU A 81 7.06 -5.71 12.56
C GLU A 81 6.75 -7.03 13.28
N LYS A 82 5.48 -7.45 13.27
CA LYS A 82 5.06 -8.72 13.88
C LYS A 82 5.53 -9.95 13.09
N LEU A 83 6.05 -9.76 11.89
CA LEU A 83 6.60 -10.80 11.02
C LEU A 83 8.11 -10.64 10.83
N ALA A 84 8.80 -10.03 11.79
CA ALA A 84 10.23 -9.72 11.70
C ALA A 84 10.58 -8.94 10.42
N ARG A 85 9.67 -8.07 9.94
CA ARG A 85 9.84 -7.22 8.76
C ARG A 85 10.19 -8.01 7.48
N ARG A 86 9.66 -9.22 7.34
CA ARG A 86 9.88 -10.06 6.15
C ARG A 86 8.87 -9.84 5.03
N GLY A 87 8.04 -8.84 5.17
CA GLY A 87 7.05 -8.48 4.16
C GLY A 87 6.41 -7.15 4.48
N LEU A 88 5.98 -6.46 3.43
CA LEU A 88 5.23 -5.21 3.50
C LEU A 88 3.76 -5.53 3.25
N ALA A 89 2.89 -5.28 4.23
CA ALA A 89 1.45 -5.38 4.00
C ALA A 89 0.99 -4.18 3.19
N VAL A 90 0.26 -4.46 2.13
CA VAL A 90 -0.31 -3.48 1.20
C VAL A 90 -1.79 -3.79 1.06
N GLU A 91 -2.64 -2.92 1.56
CA GLU A 91 -4.07 -3.19 1.69
C GLU A 91 -4.89 -2.12 0.97
N PRO A 92 -5.30 -2.37 -0.31
CA PRO A 92 -6.25 -1.51 -0.98
C PRO A 92 -7.60 -1.53 -0.25
N MET A 93 -8.18 -0.36 -0.01
CA MET A 93 -9.41 -0.24 0.77
C MET A 93 -10.40 0.70 0.08
N THR A 94 -11.68 0.40 0.22
CA THR A 94 -12.78 1.24 -0.27
C THR A 94 -13.02 2.45 0.62
N CYS A 95 -12.67 2.33 1.90
CA CYS A 95 -12.84 3.38 2.90
C CYS A 95 -11.71 3.31 3.94
N PRO A 96 -11.44 4.40 4.67
CA PRO A 96 -10.46 4.38 5.75
C PRO A 96 -10.99 3.61 6.97
N PRO A 97 -10.13 3.29 7.95
CA PRO A 97 -10.57 2.72 9.22
C PRO A 97 -11.64 3.57 9.90
N ASP A 98 -12.50 2.90 10.68
CA ASP A 98 -13.59 3.53 11.44
C ASP A 98 -14.69 4.16 10.56
N ALA A 99 -14.84 3.71 9.33
CA ALA A 99 -15.81 4.29 8.39
C ALA A 99 -17.26 4.07 8.80
N PHE A 100 -17.57 3.04 9.59
CA PHE A 100 -18.92 2.86 10.13
C PHE A 100 -19.34 4.00 11.06
N ASN A 101 -18.40 4.63 11.74
CA ASN A 101 -18.66 5.79 12.59
C ASN A 101 -18.50 7.11 11.82
N SER A 102 -17.44 7.26 11.04
CA SER A 102 -17.16 8.51 10.33
C SER A 102 -18.02 8.74 9.10
N GLY A 103 -18.46 7.66 8.44
CA GLY A 103 -19.13 7.70 7.15
C GLY A 103 -18.23 8.05 5.97
N ILE A 104 -16.95 8.30 6.21
CA ILE A 104 -16.01 8.71 5.16
C ILE A 104 -15.83 7.57 4.15
N SER A 105 -16.15 7.84 2.88
CA SER A 105 -16.04 6.89 1.75
C SER A 105 -16.76 5.56 1.97
N LEU A 106 -17.68 5.49 2.93
CA LEU A 106 -18.43 4.29 3.21
C LEU A 106 -19.39 3.98 2.06
N ILE A 107 -19.34 2.76 1.54
CA ILE A 107 -20.21 2.30 0.47
C ILE A 107 -21.51 1.77 1.10
N HIS A 108 -22.65 2.29 0.62
CA HIS A 108 -23.97 1.83 1.01
C HIS A 108 -24.60 1.05 -0.14
N LEU A 109 -25.01 -0.18 0.12
CA LEU A 109 -25.66 -1.03 -0.89
C LEU A 109 -27.14 -1.22 -0.53
N ALA A 110 -28.02 -0.86 -1.46
CA ALA A 110 -29.43 -1.20 -1.38
C ALA A 110 -29.63 -2.69 -1.74
N PRO A 111 -30.77 -3.30 -1.37
CA PRO A 111 -31.07 -4.67 -1.77
C PRO A 111 -30.92 -4.88 -3.29
N GLY A 112 -30.15 -5.90 -3.69
CA GLY A 112 -29.89 -6.20 -5.09
C GLY A 112 -28.70 -5.46 -5.72
N GLU A 113 -28.16 -4.44 -5.05
CA GLU A 113 -26.94 -3.77 -5.50
C GLU A 113 -25.70 -4.56 -5.14
N GLN A 114 -24.63 -4.38 -5.95
CA GLN A 114 -23.34 -5.00 -5.69
C GLN A 114 -22.21 -4.00 -5.87
N HIS A 115 -21.11 -4.25 -5.20
CA HIS A 115 -19.86 -3.52 -5.36
C HIS A 115 -18.75 -4.51 -5.69
N GLN A 116 -17.86 -4.13 -6.60
CA GLN A 116 -16.69 -4.93 -6.95
C GLN A 116 -15.42 -4.13 -6.69
N MET A 117 -14.41 -4.78 -6.16
CA MET A 117 -13.05 -4.25 -6.13
C MET A 117 -12.08 -5.32 -6.62
N HIS A 118 -10.99 -4.88 -7.19
CA HIS A 118 -9.95 -5.78 -7.64
C HIS A 118 -8.57 -5.15 -7.46
N PHE A 119 -7.56 -5.99 -7.44
CA PHE A 119 -6.17 -5.59 -7.45
C PHE A 119 -5.34 -6.62 -8.20
N LEU A 120 -4.19 -6.19 -8.68
CA LEU A 120 -3.21 -7.04 -9.35
C LEU A 120 -1.94 -7.10 -8.51
N ILE A 121 -1.43 -8.30 -8.28
CA ILE A 121 -0.12 -8.52 -7.66
C ILE A 121 0.79 -9.17 -8.68
N GLY A 122 2.04 -8.72 -8.73
CA GLY A 122 3.00 -9.29 -9.64
C GLY A 122 4.45 -9.11 -9.18
N SER A 123 5.35 -9.73 -9.93
CA SER A 123 6.79 -9.59 -9.74
C SER A 123 7.51 -9.49 -11.08
N GLU A 124 8.62 -8.80 -11.07
CA GLU A 124 9.49 -8.62 -12.24
C GLU A 124 10.94 -8.89 -11.87
#